data_b7095bf1b5c540f8e2cbd976d1a54e4a
#
_entry.id   b7095bf1b5c540f8e2cbd976d1a54e4a
#
_cell.length_a   1.000
_cell.length_b   1.000
_cell.length_c   1.000
_cell.angle_alpha   90.00
_cell.angle_beta   90.00
_cell.angle_gamma   90.00
#
_symmetry.space_group_name_H-M   'P 1'
#
loop_
_entity.id
_entity.type
_entity.pdbx_description
1 polymer ?
#
loop_
_entity_poly.entity_id
_entity_poly.type
_entity_poly.pdbx_seq_one_letter_code
_entity_poly.pdbx_strand_id
1 'polypeptide(L)'
;MNWHGKRYYSFDSFLKNYFGEKIYKVSLDGGFTCPNRDGTLGTGGCIFCSEGGSGDFASSAALSVTDQITAGIEMVSRKIENGKYIAYFQAFTNTYGPIEKLEALYMEAVNNPRIVALAIGTRPDCLPAEVLELLNQLNKIKPVFVELGLQTIHEETASFIRRGYPLSCFDEAVMNLHKIGVLTVVHLILGLPGETDDMMLESVRYLNHLPIHGVKFSMLHILKNTDLADHYEDHPFDVFTLE
;
A
#
# COMPACT_ATOMS: atom_id res chain seq x y z
N MET A 1 14.28 -16.66 14.28
CA MET A 1 13.89 -15.86 13.11
C MET A 1 15.13 -15.69 12.21
N ASN A 2 15.05 -16.06 10.94
CA ASN A 2 16.21 -15.97 10.04
C ASN A 2 16.12 -14.67 9.21
N TRP A 3 17.16 -13.82 9.27
CA TRP A 3 17.24 -12.53 8.57
C TRP A 3 17.90 -12.64 7.20
N HIS A 4 18.32 -13.85 6.81
CA HIS A 4 18.94 -14.14 5.50
C HIS A 4 20.10 -13.19 5.14
N GLY A 5 20.97 -12.88 6.11
CA GLY A 5 22.16 -12.03 5.94
C GLY A 5 21.90 -10.52 5.85
N LYS A 6 20.66 -10.06 6.07
CA LYS A 6 20.31 -8.64 6.09
C LYS A 6 20.50 -8.02 7.48
N ARG A 7 20.75 -6.71 7.54
CA ARG A 7 20.82 -5.95 8.80
C ARG A 7 19.47 -5.69 9.45
N TYR A 8 18.37 -5.97 8.74
CA TYR A 8 17.00 -5.79 9.19
C TYR A 8 16.15 -6.98 8.71
N TYR A 9 15.03 -7.21 9.39
CA TYR A 9 14.09 -8.26 9.00
C TYR A 9 13.25 -7.79 7.81
N SER A 10 13.74 -8.08 6.61
CA SER A 10 13.11 -7.63 5.38
C SER A 10 11.81 -8.38 5.08
N PHE A 11 10.93 -7.78 4.27
CA PHE A 11 9.71 -8.43 3.81
C PHE A 11 10.01 -9.74 3.06
N ASP A 12 11.08 -9.80 2.24
CA ASP A 12 11.54 -11.05 1.61
C ASP A 12 11.90 -12.11 2.64
N SER A 13 12.57 -11.74 3.74
CA SER A 13 12.89 -12.67 4.84
C SER A 13 11.64 -13.14 5.57
N PHE A 14 10.68 -12.23 5.80
CA PHE A 14 9.39 -12.58 6.37
C PHE A 14 8.66 -13.58 5.50
N LEU A 15 8.52 -13.33 4.18
CA LEU A 15 7.83 -14.21 3.26
C LEU A 15 8.47 -15.59 3.17
N LYS A 16 9.79 -15.67 3.11
CA LYS A 16 10.51 -16.97 3.12
C LYS A 16 10.29 -17.77 4.40
N ASN A 17 10.25 -17.08 5.56
CA ASN A 17 9.97 -17.76 6.83
C ASN A 17 8.49 -18.15 6.95
N TYR A 18 7.59 -17.38 6.39
CA TYR A 18 6.14 -17.63 6.48
C TYR A 18 5.64 -18.69 5.49
N PHE A 19 6.11 -18.63 4.25
CA PHE A 19 5.67 -19.55 3.16
C PHE A 19 6.68 -20.67 2.84
N GLY A 20 7.89 -20.62 3.42
CA GLY A 20 8.95 -21.61 3.16
C GLY A 20 9.68 -21.42 1.83
N GLU A 21 9.29 -20.47 1.02
CA GLU A 21 9.85 -20.18 -0.31
C GLU A 21 9.85 -18.68 -0.62
N LYS A 22 10.57 -18.30 -1.67
CA LYS A 22 10.54 -16.92 -2.15
C LYS A 22 9.23 -16.61 -2.87
N ILE A 23 8.54 -15.55 -2.43
CA ILE A 23 7.27 -15.10 -3.00
C ILE A 23 7.49 -13.74 -3.67
N TYR A 24 6.91 -13.54 -4.84
CA TYR A 24 6.89 -12.25 -5.54
C TYR A 24 5.48 -11.65 -5.51
N LYS A 25 5.42 -10.30 -5.53
CA LYS A 25 4.15 -9.60 -5.78
C LYS A 25 3.91 -9.47 -7.27
N VAL A 26 2.67 -9.66 -7.69
CA VAL A 26 2.16 -9.25 -9.00
C VAL A 26 1.20 -8.10 -8.78
N SER A 27 1.46 -6.99 -9.46
CA SER A 27 0.70 -5.75 -9.30
C SER A 27 -0.57 -5.78 -10.14
N LEU A 28 -1.71 -5.49 -9.51
CA LEU A 28 -3.04 -5.52 -10.10
C LEU A 28 -3.70 -4.16 -9.95
N ASP A 29 -4.52 -3.81 -10.94
CA ASP A 29 -5.40 -2.65 -10.91
C ASP A 29 -6.86 -3.10 -10.83
N GLY A 30 -7.54 -2.76 -9.73
CA GLY A 30 -8.96 -3.06 -9.51
C GLY A 30 -9.92 -2.07 -10.19
N GLY A 31 -9.40 -1.06 -10.87
CA GLY A 31 -10.20 0.01 -11.47
C GLY A 31 -10.96 0.83 -10.42
N PHE A 32 -10.27 1.13 -9.30
CA PHE A 32 -10.78 1.99 -8.23
C PHE A 32 -10.31 3.44 -8.42
N THR A 33 -10.86 4.33 -7.61
CA THR A 33 -10.44 5.72 -7.50
C THR A 33 -9.98 6.03 -6.06
N CYS A 34 -9.92 7.30 -5.71
CA CYS A 34 -9.53 7.75 -4.39
C CYS A 34 -10.44 8.91 -3.96
N PRO A 35 -10.88 9.00 -2.69
CA PRO A 35 -11.66 10.12 -2.18
C PRO A 35 -11.03 11.50 -2.42
N ASN A 36 -9.70 11.56 -2.51
CA ASN A 36 -8.97 12.79 -2.84
C ASN A 36 -9.02 13.15 -4.35
N ARG A 37 -9.66 12.32 -5.20
CA ARG A 37 -9.68 12.52 -6.66
C ARG A 37 -11.07 12.60 -7.27
N ASP A 38 -12.05 11.97 -6.67
CA ASP A 38 -13.41 11.89 -7.23
C ASP A 38 -14.37 12.99 -6.76
N GLY A 39 -13.86 13.94 -6.00
CA GLY A 39 -14.62 15.07 -5.46
C GLY A 39 -15.18 14.83 -4.05
N THR A 40 -15.03 13.63 -3.48
CA THR A 40 -15.50 13.34 -2.11
C THR A 40 -14.74 14.17 -1.07
N LEU A 41 -13.42 14.19 -1.14
CA LEU A 41 -12.54 15.03 -0.31
C LEU A 41 -11.79 16.09 -1.15
N GLY A 42 -11.54 15.80 -2.41
CA GLY A 42 -10.83 16.67 -3.33
C GLY A 42 -10.73 16.06 -4.72
N THR A 43 -10.23 16.81 -5.68
CA THR A 43 -10.09 16.39 -7.09
C THR A 43 -8.65 16.19 -7.53
N GLY A 44 -7.67 16.82 -6.86
CA GLY A 44 -6.25 16.80 -7.25
C GLY A 44 -5.45 15.61 -6.73
N GLY A 45 -5.98 14.85 -5.77
CA GLY A 45 -5.21 13.81 -5.09
C GLY A 45 -4.22 14.36 -4.06
N CYS A 46 -3.40 13.48 -3.48
CA CYS A 46 -2.24 13.90 -2.69
C CYS A 46 -1.23 14.59 -3.61
N ILE A 47 -0.53 15.63 -3.11
CA ILE A 47 0.33 16.47 -3.97
C ILE A 47 1.45 15.72 -4.68
N PHE A 48 1.91 14.60 -4.13
CA PHE A 48 2.98 13.73 -4.66
C PHE A 48 2.49 12.60 -5.57
N CYS A 49 1.17 12.41 -5.68
CA CYS A 49 0.61 11.21 -6.31
C CYS A 49 0.49 11.40 -7.82
N SER A 50 1.11 10.51 -8.60
CA SER A 50 0.99 10.50 -10.06
C SER A 50 -0.46 10.32 -10.53
N GLU A 51 -0.71 10.59 -11.79
CA GLU A 51 -2.02 10.36 -12.45
C GLU A 51 -2.48 8.88 -12.31
N GLY A 52 -1.53 7.94 -12.34
CA GLY A 52 -1.75 6.50 -12.15
C GLY A 52 -1.99 6.05 -10.71
N GLY A 53 -2.02 6.98 -9.73
CA GLY A 53 -2.35 6.64 -8.34
C GLY A 53 -1.43 5.58 -7.71
N SER A 54 -0.12 5.61 -8.01
CA SER A 54 0.88 4.59 -7.62
C SER A 54 0.71 3.24 -8.33
N GLY A 55 -0.08 3.20 -9.41
CA GLY A 55 -0.37 2.00 -10.21
C GLY A 55 0.44 1.88 -11.49
N ASP A 56 1.48 2.70 -11.70
CA ASP A 56 2.24 2.79 -12.96
C ASP A 56 2.83 1.44 -13.45
N PHE A 57 2.95 0.47 -12.56
CA PHE A 57 3.45 -0.90 -12.87
C PHE A 57 2.34 -1.97 -12.83
N ALA A 58 1.08 -1.58 -12.62
CA ALA A 58 -0.03 -2.51 -12.66
C ALA A 58 -0.48 -2.75 -14.12
N SER A 59 -1.04 -3.93 -14.37
CA SER A 59 -1.72 -4.20 -15.64
C SER A 59 -2.98 -3.35 -15.77
N SER A 60 -3.48 -3.19 -16.99
CA SER A 60 -4.70 -2.40 -17.23
C SER A 60 -5.91 -2.96 -16.49
N ALA A 61 -6.67 -2.12 -15.81
CA ALA A 61 -7.95 -2.45 -15.17
C ALA A 61 -9.04 -2.96 -16.14
N ALA A 62 -8.82 -2.83 -17.45
CA ALA A 62 -9.72 -3.40 -18.47
C ALA A 62 -9.59 -4.94 -18.60
N LEU A 63 -8.52 -5.52 -18.07
CA LEU A 63 -8.30 -6.97 -18.04
C LEU A 63 -8.97 -7.58 -16.81
N SER A 64 -9.39 -8.86 -16.92
CA SER A 64 -9.80 -9.64 -15.74
C SER A 64 -8.65 -9.75 -14.74
N VAL A 65 -8.94 -9.99 -13.45
CA VAL A 65 -7.90 -10.22 -12.44
C VAL A 65 -7.02 -11.42 -12.82
N THR A 66 -7.62 -12.46 -13.36
CA THR A 66 -6.90 -13.67 -13.84
C THR A 66 -5.91 -13.33 -14.97
N ASP A 67 -6.32 -12.51 -15.93
CA ASP A 67 -5.44 -12.09 -17.03
C ASP A 67 -4.31 -11.18 -16.53
N GLN A 68 -4.61 -10.25 -15.61
CA GLN A 68 -3.60 -9.41 -14.97
C GLN A 68 -2.58 -10.26 -14.18
N ILE A 69 -3.05 -11.26 -13.42
CA ILE A 69 -2.16 -12.20 -12.71
C ILE A 69 -1.26 -12.93 -13.70
N THR A 70 -1.82 -13.43 -14.80
CA THR A 70 -1.07 -14.14 -15.83
C THR A 70 0.01 -13.27 -16.44
N ALA A 71 -0.34 -12.05 -16.87
CA ALA A 71 0.63 -11.08 -17.40
C ALA A 71 1.70 -10.70 -16.38
N GLY A 72 1.32 -10.46 -15.12
CA GLY A 72 2.26 -10.14 -14.03
C GLY A 72 3.22 -11.29 -13.73
N ILE A 73 2.75 -12.54 -13.79
CA ILE A 73 3.59 -13.74 -13.63
C ILE A 73 4.59 -13.83 -14.78
N GLU A 74 4.18 -13.60 -16.02
CA GLU A 74 5.07 -13.61 -17.18
C GLU A 74 6.22 -12.61 -17.06
N MET A 75 5.92 -11.39 -16.56
CA MET A 75 6.95 -10.36 -16.32
C MET A 75 8.01 -10.80 -15.30
N VAL A 76 7.64 -11.57 -14.30
CA VAL A 76 8.56 -12.04 -13.24
C VAL A 76 9.05 -13.48 -13.45
N SER A 77 8.51 -14.22 -14.41
CA SER A 77 8.84 -15.64 -14.68
C SER A 77 10.32 -15.88 -14.95
N ARG A 78 11.02 -14.90 -15.52
CA ARG A 78 12.48 -14.98 -15.71
C ARG A 78 13.27 -15.10 -14.40
N LYS A 79 12.65 -14.80 -13.25
CA LYS A 79 13.28 -14.83 -11.93
C LYS A 79 12.93 -16.08 -11.12
N ILE A 80 11.82 -16.74 -11.44
CA ILE A 80 11.35 -17.92 -10.71
C ILE A 80 10.46 -18.78 -11.61
N GLU A 81 10.84 -20.05 -11.76
CA GLU A 81 10.06 -21.07 -12.47
C GLU A 81 9.08 -21.71 -11.47
N ASN A 82 7.80 -21.85 -11.85
CA ASN A 82 6.74 -22.43 -11.01
C ASN A 82 6.52 -21.75 -9.64
N GLY A 83 6.86 -20.47 -9.50
CA GLY A 83 6.72 -19.72 -8.25
C GLY A 83 5.28 -19.50 -7.82
N LYS A 84 5.12 -19.11 -6.55
CA LYS A 84 3.87 -18.60 -5.96
C LYS A 84 3.97 -17.09 -5.78
N TYR A 85 2.80 -16.44 -5.73
CA TYR A 85 2.75 -14.98 -5.80
C TYR A 85 1.76 -14.40 -4.80
N ILE A 86 1.96 -13.14 -4.47
CA ILE A 86 0.98 -12.29 -3.79
C ILE A 86 0.27 -11.46 -4.85
N ALA A 87 -1.05 -11.51 -4.91
CA ALA A 87 -1.85 -10.60 -5.71
C ALA A 87 -1.91 -9.24 -5.00
N TYR A 88 -1.30 -8.20 -5.60
CA TYR A 88 -1.16 -6.89 -4.98
C TYR A 88 -2.00 -5.85 -5.71
N PHE A 89 -3.12 -5.47 -5.12
CA PHE A 89 -3.96 -4.36 -5.56
C PHE A 89 -3.36 -3.06 -5.04
N GLN A 90 -2.76 -2.26 -5.92
CA GLN A 90 -1.98 -1.09 -5.48
C GLN A 90 -2.42 0.25 -6.09
N ALA A 91 -3.08 0.26 -7.25
CA ALA A 91 -3.54 1.49 -7.88
C ALA A 91 -4.64 2.15 -7.04
N PHE A 92 -4.45 3.41 -6.66
CA PHE A 92 -5.43 4.21 -5.88
C PHE A 92 -5.80 3.62 -4.51
N THR A 93 -7.11 3.61 -4.16
CA THR A 93 -7.63 3.17 -2.87
C THR A 93 -8.49 1.92 -3.07
N ASN A 94 -7.90 0.76 -2.83
CA ASN A 94 -8.48 -0.51 -3.26
C ASN A 94 -9.59 -1.06 -2.34
N THR A 95 -10.02 -0.31 -1.34
CA THR A 95 -11.20 -0.60 -0.53
C THR A 95 -12.31 0.45 -0.71
N TYR A 96 -12.10 1.37 -1.67
CA TYR A 96 -13.02 2.46 -1.94
C TYR A 96 -13.85 2.15 -3.20
N GLY A 97 -14.98 1.51 -3.00
CA GLY A 97 -15.91 1.13 -4.06
C GLY A 97 -17.04 0.26 -3.55
N PRO A 98 -17.99 -0.13 -4.41
CA PRO A 98 -19.08 -1.04 -4.04
C PRO A 98 -18.56 -2.38 -3.53
N ILE A 99 -19.16 -2.88 -2.42
CA ILE A 99 -18.69 -4.09 -1.75
C ILE A 99 -18.74 -5.33 -2.67
N GLU A 100 -19.75 -5.42 -3.53
CA GLU A 100 -19.92 -6.52 -4.48
C GLU A 100 -18.77 -6.52 -5.52
N LYS A 101 -18.29 -5.34 -5.93
CA LYS A 101 -17.12 -5.23 -6.84
C LYS A 101 -15.85 -5.67 -6.12
N LEU A 102 -15.64 -5.23 -4.88
CA LEU A 102 -14.49 -5.63 -4.06
C LEU A 102 -14.46 -7.14 -3.88
N GLU A 103 -15.57 -7.74 -3.47
CA GLU A 103 -15.71 -9.17 -3.26
C GLU A 103 -15.40 -9.96 -4.53
N ALA A 104 -15.99 -9.57 -5.67
CA ALA A 104 -15.78 -10.25 -6.94
C ALA A 104 -14.31 -10.26 -7.35
N LEU A 105 -13.62 -9.11 -7.30
CA LEU A 105 -12.21 -8.99 -7.69
C LEU A 105 -11.29 -9.77 -6.75
N TYR A 106 -11.53 -9.67 -5.43
CA TYR A 106 -10.68 -10.35 -4.46
C TYR A 106 -10.90 -11.86 -4.44
N MET A 107 -12.14 -12.33 -4.63
CA MET A 107 -12.43 -13.76 -4.74
C MET A 107 -11.83 -14.34 -6.02
N GLU A 108 -11.82 -13.62 -7.13
CA GLU A 108 -11.14 -14.04 -8.35
C GLU A 108 -9.64 -14.23 -8.11
N ALA A 109 -8.99 -13.28 -7.42
CA ALA A 109 -7.57 -13.39 -7.08
C ALA A 109 -7.30 -14.53 -6.08
N VAL A 110 -8.10 -14.65 -5.02
CA VAL A 110 -7.94 -15.68 -3.99
C VAL A 110 -8.10 -17.09 -4.56
N ASN A 111 -9.01 -17.28 -5.52
CA ASN A 111 -9.26 -18.59 -6.15
C ASN A 111 -8.16 -19.00 -7.12
N ASN A 112 -7.27 -18.11 -7.52
CA ASN A 112 -6.15 -18.47 -8.41
C ASN A 112 -5.14 -19.35 -7.64
N PRO A 113 -4.79 -20.54 -8.17
CA PRO A 113 -3.91 -21.51 -7.48
C PRO A 113 -2.46 -21.03 -7.35
N ARG A 114 -2.02 -20.07 -8.17
CA ARG A 114 -0.68 -19.48 -8.09
C ARG A 114 -0.58 -18.38 -7.03
N ILE A 115 -1.69 -17.86 -6.54
CA ILE A 115 -1.75 -16.82 -5.50
C ILE A 115 -1.79 -17.47 -4.13
N VAL A 116 -0.89 -17.07 -3.23
CA VAL A 116 -0.80 -17.58 -1.85
C VAL A 116 -1.25 -16.56 -0.82
N ALA A 117 -1.36 -15.29 -1.19
CA ALA A 117 -1.86 -14.21 -0.34
C ALA A 117 -2.38 -13.05 -1.18
N LEU A 118 -3.19 -12.18 -0.57
CA LEU A 118 -3.55 -10.88 -1.10
C LEU A 118 -2.74 -9.79 -0.42
N ALA A 119 -2.43 -8.71 -1.14
CA ALA A 119 -1.98 -7.44 -0.58
C ALA A 119 -2.86 -6.34 -1.15
N ILE A 120 -3.39 -5.47 -0.29
CA ILE A 120 -4.40 -4.48 -0.65
C ILE A 120 -3.92 -3.13 -0.13
N GLY A 121 -3.53 -2.23 -1.06
CA GLY A 121 -3.14 -0.86 -0.74
C GLY A 121 -4.38 0.01 -0.55
N THR A 122 -4.50 0.67 0.60
CA THR A 122 -5.67 1.49 0.90
C THR A 122 -5.38 2.63 1.87
N ARG A 123 -6.41 3.45 2.10
CA ARG A 123 -6.46 4.54 3.06
C ARG A 123 -7.17 4.09 4.35
N PRO A 124 -6.77 4.63 5.53
CA PRO A 124 -7.43 4.33 6.80
C PRO A 124 -8.93 4.68 6.83
N ASP A 125 -9.31 5.79 6.20
CA ASP A 125 -10.69 6.30 6.13
C ASP A 125 -11.60 5.54 5.14
N CYS A 126 -11.06 4.52 4.47
CA CYS A 126 -11.79 3.67 3.51
C CYS A 126 -11.93 2.22 4.00
N LEU A 127 -12.11 2.01 5.29
CA LEU A 127 -12.29 0.70 5.93
C LEU A 127 -13.61 0.63 6.74
N PRO A 128 -14.79 0.81 6.11
CA PRO A 128 -16.06 0.64 6.78
C PRO A 128 -16.26 -0.80 7.24
N ALA A 129 -17.26 -1.03 8.11
CA ALA A 129 -17.50 -2.34 8.72
C ALA A 129 -17.69 -3.48 7.72
N GLU A 130 -18.36 -3.22 6.60
CA GLU A 130 -18.57 -4.19 5.52
C GLU A 130 -17.28 -4.62 4.84
N VAL A 131 -16.34 -3.67 4.64
CA VAL A 131 -15.01 -3.97 4.09
C VAL A 131 -14.18 -4.76 5.10
N LEU A 132 -14.21 -4.41 6.38
CA LEU A 132 -13.52 -5.16 7.42
C LEU A 132 -14.04 -6.61 7.49
N GLU A 133 -15.35 -6.82 7.36
CA GLU A 133 -15.92 -8.17 7.32
C GLU A 133 -15.48 -8.95 6.07
N LEU A 134 -15.45 -8.32 4.89
CA LEU A 134 -14.92 -8.93 3.67
C LEU A 134 -13.45 -9.33 3.84
N LEU A 135 -12.61 -8.44 4.37
CA LEU A 135 -11.19 -8.74 4.64
C LEU A 135 -11.02 -9.90 5.62
N ASN A 136 -11.87 -9.96 6.67
CA ASN A 136 -11.90 -11.06 7.62
C ASN A 136 -12.25 -12.41 6.95
N GLN A 137 -13.22 -12.41 6.04
CA GLN A 137 -13.61 -13.61 5.28
C GLN A 137 -12.49 -14.07 4.35
N LEU A 138 -11.88 -13.15 3.60
CA LEU A 138 -10.76 -13.43 2.71
C LEU A 138 -9.55 -13.98 3.47
N ASN A 139 -9.26 -13.43 4.66
CA ASN A 139 -8.13 -13.84 5.50
C ASN A 139 -8.28 -15.27 6.04
N LYS A 140 -9.51 -15.80 6.12
CA LYS A 140 -9.75 -17.22 6.45
C LYS A 140 -9.44 -18.18 5.28
N ILE A 141 -9.39 -17.67 4.05
CA ILE A 141 -9.08 -18.45 2.85
C ILE A 141 -7.59 -18.39 2.55
N LYS A 142 -7.02 -17.20 2.45
CA LYS A 142 -5.59 -16.95 2.26
C LYS A 142 -5.18 -15.71 3.05
N PRO A 143 -3.92 -15.65 3.55
CA PRO A 143 -3.42 -14.48 4.26
C PRO A 143 -3.66 -13.18 3.50
N VAL A 144 -4.17 -12.16 4.20
CA VAL A 144 -4.39 -10.82 3.66
C VAL A 144 -3.41 -9.83 4.31
N PHE A 145 -2.69 -9.11 3.48
CA PHE A 145 -1.89 -7.96 3.86
C PHE A 145 -2.68 -6.69 3.51
N VAL A 146 -2.91 -5.82 4.49
CA VAL A 146 -3.43 -4.47 4.22
C VAL A 146 -2.24 -3.51 4.27
N GLU A 147 -1.94 -2.89 3.14
CA GLU A 147 -0.91 -1.86 3.01
C GLU A 147 -1.55 -0.50 3.23
N LEU A 148 -1.42 0.00 4.45
CA LEU A 148 -2.16 1.16 4.96
C LEU A 148 -1.32 2.44 4.84
N GLY A 149 -1.83 3.42 4.11
CA GLY A 149 -1.17 4.71 3.96
C GLY A 149 -1.26 5.51 5.27
N LEU A 150 -0.12 5.89 5.84
CA LEU A 150 0.00 6.87 6.93
C LEU A 150 0.76 8.10 6.42
N GLN A 151 1.84 7.86 5.74
CA GLN A 151 2.80 8.77 5.16
C GLN A 151 3.64 9.49 6.22
N THR A 152 3.02 10.13 7.21
CA THR A 152 3.60 10.82 8.37
C THR A 152 2.61 10.89 9.51
N ILE A 153 3.10 11.04 10.75
CA ILE A 153 2.25 11.34 11.94
C ILE A 153 2.01 12.84 12.13
N HIS A 154 2.80 13.70 11.49
CA HIS A 154 2.77 15.14 11.68
C HIS A 154 1.61 15.76 10.91
N GLU A 155 0.62 16.30 11.63
CA GLU A 155 -0.63 16.79 11.03
C GLU A 155 -0.44 17.99 10.10
N GLU A 156 0.56 18.82 10.35
CA GLU A 156 0.91 19.95 9.48
C GLU A 156 1.38 19.45 8.12
N THR A 157 2.35 18.50 8.13
CA THR A 157 2.82 17.83 6.91
C THR A 157 1.71 17.05 6.23
N ALA A 158 0.89 16.32 7.01
CA ALA A 158 -0.25 15.56 6.49
C ALA A 158 -1.28 16.45 5.77
N SER A 159 -1.52 17.65 6.30
CA SER A 159 -2.37 18.67 5.68
C SER A 159 -1.74 19.19 4.39
N PHE A 160 -0.45 19.53 4.43
CA PHE A 160 0.30 19.99 3.26
C PHE A 160 0.26 19.00 2.11
N ILE A 161 0.50 17.70 2.38
CA ILE A 161 0.45 16.66 1.36
C ILE A 161 -0.99 16.25 0.97
N ARG A 162 -2.00 16.87 1.54
CA ARG A 162 -3.43 16.56 1.31
C ARG A 162 -3.77 15.12 1.65
N ARG A 163 -3.28 14.58 2.78
CA ARG A 163 -3.60 13.22 3.23
C ARG A 163 -5.12 13.02 3.39
N GLY A 164 -5.82 14.01 3.95
CA GLY A 164 -7.28 14.08 3.96
C GLY A 164 -7.98 13.33 5.09
N TYR A 165 -7.24 12.77 6.07
CA TYR A 165 -7.78 12.17 7.30
C TYR A 165 -6.82 12.43 8.48
N PRO A 166 -7.34 12.51 9.73
CA PRO A 166 -6.53 12.73 10.93
C PRO A 166 -5.81 11.46 11.36
N LEU A 167 -4.77 11.61 12.19
CA LEU A 167 -4.00 10.49 12.73
C LEU A 167 -4.87 9.49 13.51
N SER A 168 -5.87 9.99 14.25
CA SER A 168 -6.82 9.13 14.98
C SER A 168 -7.58 8.14 14.10
N CYS A 169 -7.88 8.51 12.85
CA CYS A 169 -8.50 7.60 11.88
C CYS A 169 -7.56 6.45 11.52
N PHE A 170 -6.27 6.73 11.40
CA PHE A 170 -5.25 5.69 11.18
C PHE A 170 -5.16 4.74 12.38
N ASP A 171 -5.14 5.27 13.61
CA ASP A 171 -5.08 4.44 14.83
C ASP A 171 -6.28 3.51 14.91
N GLU A 172 -7.48 4.02 14.68
CA GLU A 172 -8.71 3.21 14.66
C GLU A 172 -8.65 2.11 13.59
N ALA A 173 -8.19 2.44 12.38
CA ALA A 173 -8.04 1.49 11.29
C ALA A 173 -7.07 0.36 11.66
N VAL A 174 -5.90 0.68 12.23
CA VAL A 174 -4.92 -0.31 12.70
C VAL A 174 -5.53 -1.25 13.74
N MET A 175 -6.24 -0.70 14.73
CA MET A 175 -6.89 -1.51 15.77
C MET A 175 -8.01 -2.40 15.21
N ASN A 176 -8.76 -1.93 14.24
CA ASN A 176 -9.82 -2.73 13.60
C ASN A 176 -9.22 -3.86 12.73
N LEU A 177 -8.16 -3.59 11.98
CA LEU A 177 -7.43 -4.60 11.21
C LEU A 177 -6.79 -5.65 12.13
N HIS A 178 -6.24 -5.23 13.27
CA HIS A 178 -5.68 -6.13 14.26
C HIS A 178 -6.73 -7.09 14.84
N LYS A 179 -7.94 -6.60 15.17
CA LYS A 179 -9.06 -7.42 15.70
C LYS A 179 -9.46 -8.57 14.75
N ILE A 180 -9.39 -8.36 13.44
CA ILE A 180 -9.71 -9.38 12.44
C ILE A 180 -8.50 -10.21 11.99
N GLY A 181 -7.31 -9.96 12.57
CA GLY A 181 -6.11 -10.76 12.37
C GLY A 181 -5.45 -10.65 10.99
N VAL A 182 -5.72 -9.60 10.21
CA VAL A 182 -5.02 -9.34 8.95
C VAL A 182 -3.63 -8.77 9.19
N LEU A 183 -2.72 -8.99 8.25
CA LEU A 183 -1.35 -8.51 8.34
C LEU A 183 -1.27 -7.05 7.89
N THR A 184 -1.03 -6.13 8.82
CA THR A 184 -0.97 -4.70 8.53
C THR A 184 0.45 -4.25 8.23
N VAL A 185 0.67 -3.64 7.07
CA VAL A 185 1.92 -2.99 6.66
C VAL A 185 1.66 -1.50 6.48
N VAL A 186 2.41 -0.66 7.17
CA VAL A 186 2.22 0.79 7.14
C VAL A 186 3.18 1.44 6.16
N HIS A 187 2.66 2.33 5.32
CA HIS A 187 3.48 3.13 4.41
C HIS A 187 3.86 4.45 5.05
N LEU A 188 5.17 4.74 5.09
CA LEU A 188 5.75 6.03 5.42
C LEU A 188 6.49 6.60 4.21
N ILE A 189 6.46 7.92 4.07
CA ILE A 189 7.28 8.65 3.09
C ILE A 189 8.33 9.43 3.87
N LEU A 190 9.60 9.20 3.55
CA LEU A 190 10.72 9.91 4.13
C LEU A 190 11.12 11.09 3.23
N GLY A 191 11.49 12.21 3.83
CA GLY A 191 11.90 13.42 3.11
C GLY A 191 10.72 14.28 2.63
N LEU A 192 9.57 14.23 3.31
CA LEU A 192 8.46 15.15 3.06
C LEU A 192 8.90 16.60 3.37
N PRO A 193 8.45 17.58 2.57
CA PRO A 193 8.81 18.99 2.78
C PRO A 193 8.51 19.45 4.19
N GLY A 194 9.50 20.08 4.84
CA GLY A 194 9.40 20.59 6.21
C GLY A 194 9.66 19.55 7.31
N GLU A 195 9.81 18.27 6.99
CA GLU A 195 10.17 17.25 7.98
C GLU A 195 11.69 17.12 8.17
N THR A 196 12.10 17.14 9.43
CA THR A 196 13.48 16.86 9.85
C THR A 196 13.70 15.36 10.06
N ASP A 197 14.97 14.93 10.18
CA ASP A 197 15.32 13.55 10.52
C ASP A 197 14.67 13.10 11.84
N ASP A 198 14.60 13.99 12.85
CA ASP A 198 13.95 13.68 14.13
C ASP A 198 12.45 13.44 13.97
N MET A 199 11.77 14.23 13.15
CA MET A 199 10.34 14.05 12.84
C MET A 199 10.08 12.72 12.12
N MET A 200 10.92 12.34 11.16
CA MET A 200 10.83 11.03 10.51
C MET A 200 11.05 9.89 11.52
N LEU A 201 12.03 10.03 12.42
CA LEU A 201 12.27 9.06 13.49
C LEU A 201 11.11 9.00 14.51
N GLU A 202 10.46 10.11 14.80
CA GLU A 202 9.25 10.14 15.65
C GLU A 202 8.12 9.33 15.01
N SER A 203 7.91 9.46 13.69
CA SER A 203 6.95 8.66 12.95
C SER A 203 7.24 7.15 13.07
N VAL A 204 8.50 6.75 12.98
CA VAL A 204 8.91 5.35 13.17
C VAL A 204 8.69 4.89 14.61
N ARG A 205 9.07 5.70 15.61
CA ARG A 205 8.88 5.38 17.04
C ARG A 205 7.40 5.24 17.40
N TYR A 206 6.56 6.08 16.84
CA TYR A 206 5.10 6.00 17.01
C TYR A 206 4.56 4.62 16.60
N LEU A 207 5.00 4.10 15.47
CA LEU A 207 4.55 2.80 14.95
C LEU A 207 4.96 1.62 15.84
N ASN A 208 6.03 1.74 16.65
CA ASN A 208 6.43 0.68 17.57
C ASN A 208 5.41 0.39 18.68
N HIS A 209 4.47 1.30 18.93
CA HIS A 209 3.41 1.14 19.93
C HIS A 209 2.12 0.55 19.36
N LEU A 210 2.07 0.28 18.06
CA LEU A 210 0.89 -0.20 17.37
C LEU A 210 1.04 -1.67 16.95
N PRO A 211 -0.05 -2.44 16.92
CA PRO A 211 -0.03 -3.85 16.52
C PRO A 211 0.06 -4.03 15.01
N ILE A 212 1.14 -3.53 14.41
CA ILE A 212 1.45 -3.66 12.99
C ILE A 212 2.47 -4.77 12.73
N HIS A 213 2.56 -5.24 11.50
CA HIS A 213 3.43 -6.36 11.10
C HIS A 213 4.65 -5.91 10.31
N GLY A 214 4.60 -4.73 9.70
CA GLY A 214 5.71 -4.19 8.95
C GLY A 214 5.54 -2.73 8.59
N VAL A 215 6.64 -2.12 8.15
CA VAL A 215 6.67 -0.75 7.64
C VAL A 215 7.32 -0.76 6.26
N LYS A 216 6.70 -0.09 5.31
CA LYS A 216 7.29 0.21 4.01
C LYS A 216 7.74 1.66 3.99
N PHE A 217 9.06 1.84 3.95
CA PHE A 217 9.66 3.16 3.76
C PHE A 217 9.75 3.46 2.27
N SER A 218 9.21 4.58 1.87
CA SER A 218 9.39 5.15 0.54
C SER A 218 10.13 6.48 0.70
N MET A 219 11.16 6.71 -0.10
CA MET A 219 11.73 8.06 -0.23
C MET A 219 10.80 8.89 -1.09
N LEU A 220 10.66 10.17 -0.75
CA LEU A 220 9.90 11.09 -1.58
C LEU A 220 10.53 11.20 -2.98
N HIS A 221 9.70 11.06 -4.00
CA HIS A 221 10.06 11.32 -5.38
C HIS A 221 9.23 12.47 -5.92
N ILE A 222 9.89 13.45 -6.51
CA ILE A 222 9.23 14.55 -7.20
C ILE A 222 8.92 14.07 -8.62
N LEU A 223 7.69 13.66 -8.83
CA LEU A 223 7.22 13.16 -10.10
C LEU A 223 6.73 14.32 -10.98
N LYS A 224 7.04 14.29 -12.27
CA LYS A 224 6.53 15.27 -13.24
C LYS A 224 4.99 15.23 -13.26
N ASN A 225 4.39 16.38 -13.55
CA ASN A 225 2.95 16.56 -13.62
C ASN A 225 2.23 16.28 -12.29
N THR A 226 2.85 16.64 -11.18
CA THR A 226 2.25 16.61 -9.83
C THR A 226 2.33 17.99 -9.20
N ASP A 227 1.37 18.30 -8.34
CA ASP A 227 1.38 19.59 -7.60
C ASP A 227 2.66 19.75 -6.74
N LEU A 228 3.29 18.63 -6.35
CA LEU A 228 4.57 18.65 -5.67
C LEU A 228 5.71 19.10 -6.59
N ALA A 229 5.68 18.75 -7.88
CA ALA A 229 6.67 19.23 -8.83
C ALA A 229 6.55 20.74 -9.03
N ASP A 230 5.33 21.25 -9.20
CA ASP A 230 5.07 22.70 -9.32
C ASP A 230 5.51 23.42 -8.04
N HIS A 231 5.18 22.86 -6.87
CA HIS A 231 5.65 23.42 -5.58
C HIS A 231 7.17 23.43 -5.48
N TYR A 232 7.86 22.40 -5.95
CA TYR A 232 9.32 22.31 -5.89
C TYR A 232 10.01 23.31 -6.81
N GLU A 233 9.42 23.63 -7.96
CA GLU A 233 9.94 24.68 -8.86
C GLU A 233 9.89 26.06 -8.20
N ASP A 234 8.80 26.37 -7.49
CA ASP A 234 8.62 27.67 -6.82
C ASP A 234 9.31 27.76 -5.44
N HIS A 235 9.38 26.63 -4.72
CA HIS A 235 9.89 26.52 -3.35
C HIS A 235 10.78 25.27 -3.21
N PRO A 236 12.02 25.31 -3.72
CA PRO A 236 12.93 24.18 -3.63
C PRO A 236 13.23 23.77 -2.18
N PHE A 237 13.26 22.46 -1.93
CA PHE A 237 13.62 21.87 -0.65
C PHE A 237 14.60 20.71 -0.85
N ASP A 238 15.29 20.31 0.23
CA ASP A 238 16.25 19.20 0.15
C ASP A 238 15.54 17.87 -0.11
N VAL A 239 16.07 17.12 -1.06
CA VAL A 239 15.64 15.74 -1.36
C VAL A 239 16.77 14.78 -1.05
N PHE A 240 16.43 13.56 -0.64
CA PHE A 240 17.44 12.54 -0.42
C PHE A 240 18.19 12.22 -1.72
N THR A 241 19.51 12.13 -1.61
CA THR A 241 20.40 11.68 -2.68
C THR A 241 20.78 10.21 -2.49
N LEU A 242 21.41 9.62 -3.49
CA LEU A 242 21.91 8.24 -3.43
C LEU A 242 23.29 8.12 -2.77
N GLU A 243 23.86 9.21 -2.25
CA GLU A 243 25.15 9.25 -1.59
C GLU A 243 25.07 9.00 -0.09
#